data_40560ae7b04c062fe979e44dce81293a
#
_entry.id   40560ae7b04c062fe979e44dce81293a
#
_cell.length_a   1.000
_cell.length_b   1.000
_cell.length_c   1.000
_cell.angle_alpha   90.00
_cell.angle_beta   90.00
_cell.angle_gamma   90.00
#
_symmetry.space_group_name_H-M   'P 1'
#
loop_
_entity.id
_entity.type
_entity.pdbx_description
1 polymer ?
#
loop_
_entity_poly.entity_id
_entity_poly.type
_entity_poly.pdbx_seq_one_letter_code
_entity_poly.pdbx_strand_id
1 'polypeptide(L)' 'MLQLLPAIDLLEGRCVRLRQGNYEDSTVFSDDPVEMALRWQQEGAERLHLVDLDGARAGRPVNQEVVRQIEIGRAHV' A
#
# COMPACT_ATOMS: atom_id res chain seq x y z
N MET A 1 -2.65 24.92 0.77
CA MET A 1 -1.55 23.99 1.01
C MET A 1 -1.91 22.61 0.53
N LEU A 2 -1.06 22.00 -0.27
CA LEU A 2 -1.30 20.65 -0.78
C LEU A 2 -0.93 19.62 0.28
N GLN A 3 -1.83 18.67 0.48
CA GLN A 3 -1.57 17.53 1.36
C GLN A 3 -1.17 16.33 0.53
N LEU A 4 -0.09 15.65 0.94
CA LEU A 4 0.27 14.39 0.30
C LEU A 4 -0.61 13.29 0.84
N LEU A 5 -1.31 12.62 -0.06
CA LEU A 5 -2.11 11.44 0.28
C LEU A 5 -1.80 10.35 -0.72
N PRO A 6 -0.63 9.72 -0.61
CA PRO A 6 -0.28 8.66 -1.54
C PRO A 6 -1.16 7.43 -1.34
N ALA A 7 -1.44 6.75 -2.44
CA ALA A 7 -2.17 5.51 -2.44
C ALA A 7 -1.20 4.36 -2.71
N ILE A 8 -1.34 3.30 -1.94
CA ILE A 8 -0.54 2.09 -2.13
C ILE A 8 -1.52 0.94 -2.38
N ASP A 9 -1.44 0.35 -3.56
CA ASP A 9 -2.23 -0.83 -3.89
C ASP A 9 -1.44 -2.07 -3.51
N LEU A 10 -2.07 -2.96 -2.73
CA LEU A 10 -1.45 -4.19 -2.27
C LEU A 10 -2.01 -5.38 -3.03
N LEU A 11 -1.13 -6.14 -3.66
CA LEU A 11 -1.49 -7.37 -4.36
C LEU A 11 -0.42 -8.41 -4.06
N GLU A 12 -0.84 -9.55 -3.50
CA GLU A 12 0.05 -10.64 -3.13
C GLU A 12 1.20 -10.20 -2.21
N GLY A 13 0.89 -9.25 -1.30
CA GLY A 13 1.85 -8.74 -0.34
C GLY A 13 2.83 -7.72 -0.90
N ARG A 14 2.64 -7.25 -2.11
CA ARG A 14 3.54 -6.30 -2.78
C ARG A 14 2.81 -5.02 -3.13
N CYS A 15 3.58 -3.96 -3.35
CA CYS A 15 3.03 -2.70 -3.85
C CYS A 15 2.98 -2.76 -5.37
N VAL A 16 1.79 -2.58 -5.93
CA VAL A 16 1.60 -2.69 -7.38
C VAL A 16 0.85 -1.49 -7.92
N ARG A 17 0.88 -1.35 -9.23
CA ARG A 17 0.04 -0.43 -9.98
C ARG A 17 -0.70 -1.23 -11.04
N LEU A 18 -2.01 -1.11 -11.07
CA LEU A 18 -2.83 -1.76 -12.08
C LEU A 18 -2.97 -0.83 -13.28
N ARG A 19 -2.85 -1.40 -14.48
CA ARG A 19 -3.11 -0.65 -15.69
C ARG A 19 -4.62 -0.73 -15.98
N GLN A 20 -5.27 0.44 -15.95
CA GLN A 20 -6.70 0.54 -16.20
C GLN A 20 -7.53 -0.37 -15.29
N GLY A 21 -7.06 -0.60 -14.05
CA GLY A 21 -7.76 -1.44 -13.10
C GLY A 21 -7.69 -2.95 -13.38
N ASN A 22 -6.86 -3.35 -14.33
CA ASN A 22 -6.76 -4.76 -14.73
C ASN A 22 -5.73 -5.49 -13.88
N TYR A 23 -6.17 -6.47 -13.07
CA TYR A 23 -5.30 -7.25 -12.20
C TYR A 23 -4.25 -8.04 -12.95
N GLU A 24 -4.55 -8.44 -14.19
CA GLU A 24 -3.60 -9.20 -15.00
C GLU A 24 -2.52 -8.32 -15.63
N ASP A 25 -2.71 -7.01 -15.59
CA ASP A 25 -1.75 -6.05 -16.13
C ASP A 25 -1.26 -5.17 -15.01
N SER A 26 -0.56 -5.78 -14.05
CA SER A 26 -0.02 -5.08 -12.89
C SER A 26 1.49 -4.95 -12.99
N THR A 27 2.01 -3.86 -12.45
CA THR A 27 3.45 -3.65 -12.32
C THR A 27 3.79 -3.61 -10.84
N VAL A 28 4.73 -4.45 -10.43
CA VAL A 28 5.26 -4.45 -9.07
C VAL A 28 6.34 -3.38 -8.99
N PHE A 29 6.18 -2.41 -8.12
CA PHE A 29 7.20 -1.38 -7.94
C PHE A 29 7.87 -1.44 -6.56
N SER A 30 7.39 -2.28 -5.67
CA SER A 30 8.08 -2.57 -4.41
C SER A 30 7.62 -3.91 -3.86
N ASP A 31 8.57 -4.71 -3.39
CA ASP A 31 8.29 -5.96 -2.71
C ASP A 31 8.09 -5.76 -1.21
N ASP A 32 8.35 -4.54 -0.71
CA ASP A 32 8.30 -4.26 0.71
C ASP A 32 7.37 -3.08 0.99
N PRO A 33 6.08 -3.37 1.25
CA PRO A 33 5.11 -2.29 1.52
C PRO A 33 5.43 -1.48 2.76
N VAL A 34 6.05 -2.08 3.77
CA VAL A 34 6.41 -1.34 4.99
C VAL A 34 7.47 -0.30 4.67
N GLU A 35 8.50 -0.68 3.92
CA GLU A 35 9.53 0.26 3.50
C GLU A 35 8.94 1.38 2.65
N MET A 36 8.06 1.04 1.73
CA MET A 36 7.42 2.04 0.88
C MET A 36 6.63 3.05 1.70
N ALA A 37 5.90 2.58 2.71
CA ALA A 37 5.14 3.45 3.59
C ALA A 37 6.06 4.38 4.38
N LEU A 38 7.19 3.86 4.85
CA LEU A 38 8.18 4.67 5.56
C LEU A 38 8.79 5.73 4.67
N ARG A 39 9.06 5.41 3.41
CA ARG A 39 9.59 6.38 2.45
C ARG A 39 8.62 7.53 2.23
N TRP A 40 7.32 7.22 2.07
CA TRP A 40 6.31 8.26 1.94
C TRP A 40 6.24 9.14 3.18
N GLN A 41 6.35 8.52 4.36
CA GLN A 41 6.35 9.28 5.61
C GLN A 41 7.56 10.21 5.69
N GLN A 42 8.74 9.75 5.28
CA GLN A 42 9.94 10.57 5.25
C GLN A 42 9.81 11.74 4.29
N GLU A 43 9.01 11.60 3.25
CA GLU A 43 8.76 12.66 2.27
C GLU A 43 7.65 13.61 2.71
N GLY A 44 7.09 13.42 3.90
CA GLY A 44 6.13 14.34 4.48
C GLY A 44 4.68 13.90 4.44
N ALA A 45 4.39 12.69 3.99
CA ALA A 45 3.03 12.18 3.99
C ALA A 45 2.58 11.86 5.41
N GLU A 46 1.47 12.46 5.84
CA GLU A 46 0.91 12.21 7.15
C GLU A 46 -0.08 11.05 7.13
N ARG A 47 -0.65 10.76 5.96
CA ARG A 47 -1.62 9.70 5.76
C ARG A 47 -1.28 8.91 4.52
N LEU A 48 -1.66 7.64 4.54
CA LEU A 48 -1.55 6.75 3.39
C LEU A 48 -2.92 6.14 3.12
N HIS A 49 -3.26 6.01 1.86
CA HIS A 49 -4.44 5.28 1.43
C HIS A 49 -3.99 3.89 0.98
N LEU A 50 -4.39 2.86 1.71
CA LEU A 50 -4.02 1.49 1.41
C LEU A 50 -5.20 0.77 0.79
N VAL A 51 -4.97 0.13 -0.34
CA VAL A 51 -6.00 -0.63 -1.05
C VAL A 51 -5.60 -2.10 -1.06
N ASP A 52 -6.42 -2.93 -0.44
CA ASP A 52 -6.22 -4.39 -0.43
C ASP A 52 -6.89 -4.98 -1.67
N LEU A 53 -6.12 -5.08 -2.76
CA LEU A 53 -6.66 -5.59 -4.02
C LEU A 53 -7.04 -7.07 -3.92
N ASP A 54 -6.28 -7.86 -3.17
CA ASP A 54 -6.63 -9.26 -2.93
C ASP A 54 -7.94 -9.36 -2.15
N GLY A 55 -8.10 -8.50 -1.15
CA GLY A 55 -9.32 -8.45 -0.35
C GLY A 55 -10.53 -8.06 -1.18
N ALA A 56 -10.36 -7.10 -2.08
CA ALA A 56 -11.45 -6.67 -2.96
C ALA A 56 -11.92 -7.83 -3.85
N ARG A 57 -10.99 -8.66 -4.35
CA ARG A 57 -11.34 -9.82 -5.16
C ARG A 57 -11.96 -10.93 -4.34
N ALA A 58 -11.44 -11.17 -3.13
CA ALA A 58 -11.91 -12.25 -2.27
C ALA A 58 -13.20 -11.93 -1.53
N GLY A 59 -13.59 -10.65 -1.48
CA GLY A 59 -14.73 -10.21 -0.70
C GLY A 59 -14.49 -10.24 0.80
N ARG A 60 -13.22 -10.25 1.22
CA ARG A 60 -12.82 -10.27 2.62
C ARG A 60 -11.41 -9.72 2.73
N PRO A 61 -11.00 -9.15 3.87
CA PRO A 61 -9.63 -8.65 4.03
C PRO A 61 -8.62 -9.78 3.86
N VAL A 62 -7.55 -9.53 3.10
CA VAL A 62 -6.49 -10.51 2.84
C VAL A 62 -5.13 -10.01 3.30
N ASN A 63 -4.81 -8.73 3.07
CA ASN A 63 -3.49 -8.19 3.41
C ASN A 63 -3.47 -7.50 4.78
N GLN A 64 -4.25 -8.01 5.75
CA GLN A 64 -4.35 -7.40 7.08
C GLN A 64 -3.01 -7.34 7.80
N GLU A 65 -2.21 -8.40 7.68
CA GLU A 65 -0.92 -8.43 8.37
C GLU A 65 0.02 -7.37 7.81
N VAL A 66 0.02 -7.19 6.50
CA VAL A 66 0.84 -6.15 5.86
C VAL A 66 0.40 -4.76 6.34
N VAL A 67 -0.90 -4.52 6.38
CA VAL A 67 -1.44 -3.25 6.86
C VAL A 67 -1.03 -3.01 8.30
N ARG A 68 -1.13 -4.04 9.14
CA ARG A 68 -0.74 -3.93 10.55
C ARG A 68 0.75 -3.59 10.69
N GLN A 69 1.60 -4.25 9.91
CA GLN A 69 3.03 -3.96 9.93
C GLN A 69 3.35 -2.53 9.50
N ILE A 70 2.63 -2.02 8.51
CA ILE A 70 2.79 -0.64 8.09
C ILE A 70 2.43 0.31 9.23
N GLU A 71 1.33 0.06 9.92
CA GLU A 71 0.89 0.90 11.03
C GLU A 71 1.90 0.88 12.17
N ILE A 72 2.42 -0.29 12.53
CA ILE A 72 3.42 -0.42 13.57
C ILE A 72 4.71 0.29 13.19
N GLY A 73 5.17 0.08 11.97
CA GLY A 73 6.40 0.71 11.48
C GLY A 73 6.32 2.22 11.51
N ARG A 74 5.19 2.78 11.11
CA ARG A 74 4.99 4.24 11.13
C ARG A 74 4.97 4.80 12.54
N ALA A 75 4.48 4.03 13.50
CA ALA A 75 4.43 4.47 14.88
C ALA A 75 5.80 4.57 15.53
N HIS A 76 6.81 3.95 14.96
CA HIS A 76 8.16 3.90 15.53
C HIS A 76 9.17 4.80 14.79
N VAL A 77 8.71 5.63 13.90
CA VAL A 77 9.60 6.51 13.11
C VAL A 77 9.71 7.94 13.67
#